data_344cc0715d9383f811d7c703b9dd9dc5
#
_entry.id   344cc0715d9383f811d7c703b9dd9dc5
#
_cell.length_a   1.000
_cell.length_b   1.000
_cell.length_c   1.000
_cell.angle_alpha   90.00
_cell.angle_beta   90.00
_cell.angle_gamma   90.00
#
_symmetry.space_group_name_H-M   'P 1'
#
loop_
_entity.id
_entity.type
_entity.pdbx_description
1 polymer ?
#
loop_
_entity_poly.entity_id
_entity_poly.type
_entity_poly.pdbx_seq_one_letter_code
_entity_poly.pdbx_strand_id
1 'polypeptide(L)'
;MNKTMKLFRVMFLMVCLCCVLPGCSVLQNGIREYSSDKEQCHLVSEDVTQFTYKGEAYTILDNTVSNDGLGEWLGYIRQLAAVDEDGTVLLQETIETASFETLSDLADKAPDAKYIIPFLNVYAAPNNASHLIVDVNGGYHEAVPSDQLTAEDAIFDFKAAAENTGSSYEVNPQNATQLTYGDRIYQVTEETVPTEQLGAYLDILNETVTFDMDSKRPLSKEELNRIDWAGTSAGQQRERWFYMDVYEISGTNPADAVAVKVNNQYHIARVQ
;
A
#
# COMPACT_ATOMS: atom_id res chain seq x y z
N MET A 1 -33.22 -5.34 41.08
CA MET A 1 -32.56 -5.82 39.86
C MET A 1 -31.97 -7.20 40.14
N ASN A 2 -32.61 -8.23 39.60
CA ASN A 2 -32.45 -9.64 40.00
C ASN A 2 -31.00 -10.18 39.77
N LYS A 3 -30.45 -10.89 40.73
CA LYS A 3 -29.14 -11.54 40.68
C LYS A 3 -28.98 -12.42 39.39
N THR A 4 -30.06 -13.04 38.97
CA THR A 4 -30.13 -13.85 37.72
C THR A 4 -29.90 -13.04 36.46
N MET A 5 -30.37 -11.79 36.41
CA MET A 5 -30.19 -10.90 35.23
C MET A 5 -28.76 -10.36 35.14
N LYS A 6 -28.07 -10.18 36.28
CA LYS A 6 -26.64 -9.84 36.29
C LYS A 6 -25.77 -11.02 35.81
N LEU A 7 -26.09 -12.23 36.28
CA LEU A 7 -25.39 -13.45 35.87
C LEU A 7 -25.55 -13.72 34.37
N PHE A 8 -26.74 -13.50 33.82
CA PHE A 8 -27.01 -13.67 32.38
C PHE A 8 -26.25 -12.63 31.53
N ARG A 9 -26.15 -11.38 31.98
CA ARG A 9 -25.36 -10.34 31.29
C ARG A 9 -23.86 -10.62 31.30
N VAL A 10 -23.33 -11.10 32.43
CA VAL A 10 -21.91 -11.49 32.53
C VAL A 10 -21.60 -12.69 31.67
N MET A 11 -22.50 -13.69 31.64
CA MET A 11 -22.33 -14.88 30.80
C MET A 11 -22.44 -14.54 29.30
N PHE A 12 -23.35 -13.65 28.92
CA PHE A 12 -23.49 -13.18 27.54
C PHE A 12 -22.25 -12.36 27.08
N LEU A 13 -21.71 -11.48 27.96
CA LEU A 13 -20.46 -10.76 27.71
C LEU A 13 -19.27 -11.70 27.57
N MET A 14 -19.19 -12.76 28.39
CA MET A 14 -18.14 -13.75 28.31
C MET A 14 -18.21 -14.57 27.00
N VAL A 15 -19.42 -14.94 26.58
CA VAL A 15 -19.63 -15.65 25.30
C VAL A 15 -19.27 -14.76 24.11
N CYS A 16 -19.65 -13.47 24.13
CA CYS A 16 -19.26 -12.52 23.09
C CYS A 16 -17.73 -12.31 23.06
N LEU A 17 -17.08 -12.25 24.22
CA LEU A 17 -15.61 -12.12 24.29
C LEU A 17 -14.90 -13.38 23.74
N CYS A 18 -15.43 -14.57 24.03
CA CYS A 18 -14.90 -15.83 23.49
C CYS A 18 -15.11 -15.98 21.98
N CYS A 19 -16.10 -15.32 21.38
CA CYS A 19 -16.34 -15.34 19.93
C CYS A 19 -15.42 -14.37 19.16
N VAL A 20 -14.89 -13.34 19.82
CA VAL A 20 -14.00 -12.35 19.18
C VAL A 20 -12.54 -12.82 19.16
N LEU A 21 -12.12 -13.57 20.18
CA LEU A 21 -10.73 -14.06 20.30
C LEU A 21 -10.30 -15.07 19.21
N PRO A 22 -11.17 -15.97 18.68
CA PRO A 22 -10.78 -16.88 17.59
C PRO A 22 -10.68 -16.21 16.22
N GLY A 23 -11.29 -15.02 16.03
CA GLY A 23 -11.33 -14.35 14.72
C GLY A 23 -9.95 -13.99 14.17
N CYS A 24 -9.05 -13.50 15.02
CA CYS A 24 -7.70 -13.15 14.61
C CYS A 24 -6.85 -14.39 14.29
N SER A 25 -6.98 -15.46 15.06
CA SER A 25 -6.24 -16.71 14.83
C SER A 25 -6.72 -17.47 13.58
N VAL A 26 -8.02 -17.42 13.29
CA VAL A 26 -8.58 -18.02 12.07
C VAL A 26 -8.12 -17.26 10.82
N LEU A 27 -8.09 -15.93 10.88
CA LEU A 27 -7.59 -15.12 9.79
C LEU A 27 -6.09 -15.34 9.57
N GLN A 28 -5.28 -15.34 10.63
CA GLN A 28 -3.84 -15.63 10.55
C GLN A 28 -3.55 -17.05 10.04
N ASN A 29 -4.33 -18.03 10.47
CA ASN A 29 -4.19 -19.40 9.97
C ASN A 29 -4.61 -19.50 8.51
N GLY A 30 -5.67 -18.79 8.08
CA GLY A 30 -6.09 -18.72 6.68
C GLY A 30 -5.02 -18.08 5.79
N ILE A 31 -4.37 -17.02 6.25
CA ILE A 31 -3.26 -16.38 5.53
C ILE A 31 -2.06 -17.32 5.43
N ARG A 32 -1.71 -18.02 6.51
CA ARG A 32 -0.64 -19.03 6.50
C ARG A 32 -0.93 -20.20 5.58
N GLU A 33 -2.16 -20.72 5.62
CA GLU A 33 -2.60 -21.81 4.75
C GLU A 33 -2.59 -21.38 3.27
N TYR A 34 -3.07 -20.16 2.98
CA TYR A 34 -3.06 -19.58 1.63
C TYR A 34 -1.65 -19.30 1.09
N SER A 35 -0.68 -19.00 1.96
CA SER A 35 0.72 -18.79 1.55
C SER A 35 1.59 -20.05 1.67
N SER A 36 1.07 -21.17 2.14
CA SER A 36 1.85 -22.38 2.41
C SER A 36 2.40 -23.06 1.16
N ASP A 37 1.80 -22.82 0.00
CA ASP A 37 2.22 -23.29 -1.33
C ASP A 37 3.06 -22.26 -2.11
N LYS A 38 3.33 -21.10 -1.53
CA LYS A 38 4.08 -20.01 -2.15
C LYS A 38 5.54 -20.01 -1.72
N GLU A 39 6.41 -19.66 -2.65
CA GLU A 39 7.85 -19.61 -2.42
C GLU A 39 8.22 -18.44 -1.51
N GLN A 40 9.03 -18.72 -0.48
CA GLN A 40 9.66 -17.65 0.29
C GLN A 40 10.91 -17.17 -0.46
N CYS A 41 10.90 -15.93 -0.90
CA CYS A 41 11.99 -15.26 -1.56
C CYS A 41 12.88 -14.54 -0.53
N HIS A 42 14.14 -14.34 -0.85
CA HIS A 42 15.11 -13.72 0.05
C HIS A 42 15.87 -12.61 -0.66
N LEU A 43 15.98 -11.45 -0.01
CA LEU A 43 16.85 -10.37 -0.48
C LEU A 43 18.31 -10.80 -0.41
N VAL A 44 19.09 -10.34 -1.37
CA VAL A 44 20.55 -10.49 -1.34
C VAL A 44 21.12 -9.46 -0.39
N SER A 45 21.91 -9.89 0.61
CA SER A 45 22.41 -8.98 1.66
C SER A 45 23.41 -7.94 1.17
N GLU A 46 24.04 -8.17 0.04
CA GLU A 46 25.05 -7.27 -0.53
C GLU A 46 24.45 -6.24 -1.50
N ASP A 47 23.21 -6.47 -1.97
CA ASP A 47 22.55 -5.64 -2.97
C ASP A 47 21.03 -5.68 -2.81
N VAL A 48 20.45 -4.57 -2.37
CA VAL A 48 19.00 -4.43 -2.14
C VAL A 48 18.18 -4.51 -3.44
N THR A 49 18.82 -4.34 -4.58
CA THR A 49 18.16 -4.45 -5.90
C THR A 49 18.03 -5.90 -6.36
N GLN A 50 18.48 -6.87 -5.56
CA GLN A 50 18.46 -8.28 -5.93
C GLN A 50 17.76 -9.14 -4.87
N PHE A 51 17.06 -10.17 -5.36
CA PHE A 51 16.48 -11.21 -4.53
C PHE A 51 16.61 -12.60 -5.17
N THR A 52 16.39 -13.64 -4.38
CA THR A 52 16.40 -15.03 -4.88
C THR A 52 14.98 -15.59 -4.93
N TYR A 53 14.65 -16.24 -6.03
CA TYR A 53 13.44 -17.01 -6.21
C TYR A 53 13.81 -18.41 -6.74
N LYS A 54 13.40 -19.48 -6.05
CA LYS A 54 13.76 -20.90 -6.37
C LYS A 54 15.25 -21.12 -6.56
N GLY A 55 16.08 -20.38 -5.84
CA GLY A 55 17.54 -20.50 -5.88
C GLY A 55 18.21 -19.74 -7.03
N GLU A 56 17.46 -19.05 -7.87
CA GLU A 56 17.97 -18.17 -8.93
C GLU A 56 17.93 -16.71 -8.46
N ALA A 57 18.96 -15.93 -8.84
CA ALA A 57 19.03 -14.51 -8.53
C ALA A 57 18.28 -13.69 -9.58
N TYR A 58 17.49 -12.72 -9.11
CA TYR A 58 16.76 -11.77 -9.93
C TYR A 58 17.18 -10.35 -9.57
N THR A 59 17.34 -9.50 -10.58
CA THR A 59 17.60 -8.07 -10.42
C THR A 59 16.34 -7.30 -10.71
N ILE A 60 15.97 -6.40 -9.79
CA ILE A 60 14.79 -5.54 -9.87
C ILE A 60 15.11 -4.37 -10.80
N LEU A 61 14.21 -4.08 -11.72
CA LEU A 61 14.33 -2.98 -12.66
C LEU A 61 13.54 -1.74 -12.18
N ASP A 62 13.91 -0.59 -12.69
CA ASP A 62 13.26 0.69 -12.35
C ASP A 62 11.87 0.85 -13.01
N ASN A 63 11.59 0.05 -14.05
CA ASN A 63 10.31 0.07 -14.72
C ASN A 63 9.17 -0.47 -13.85
N THR A 64 8.11 0.31 -13.72
CA THR A 64 6.92 -0.05 -12.95
C THR A 64 5.87 -0.77 -13.80
N VAL A 65 5.11 -1.63 -13.16
CA VAL A 65 4.01 -2.40 -13.75
C VAL A 65 2.71 -2.04 -13.05
N SER A 66 1.62 -1.87 -13.80
CA SER A 66 0.30 -1.63 -13.24
C SER A 66 -0.27 -2.88 -12.55
N ASN A 67 -1.20 -2.69 -11.63
CA ASN A 67 -1.92 -3.79 -10.95
C ASN A 67 -2.55 -4.79 -11.93
N ASP A 68 -3.07 -4.30 -13.07
CA ASP A 68 -3.67 -5.15 -14.10
C ASP A 68 -2.61 -5.94 -14.91
N GLY A 69 -1.35 -5.55 -14.78
CA GLY A 69 -0.21 -6.26 -15.38
C GLY A 69 0.35 -7.38 -14.52
N LEU A 70 -0.23 -7.65 -13.34
CA LEU A 70 0.21 -8.72 -12.46
C LEU A 70 -0.30 -10.07 -12.95
N GLY A 71 0.60 -11.04 -12.98
CA GLY A 71 0.25 -12.43 -13.19
C GLY A 71 -0.09 -13.17 -11.90
N GLU A 72 0.10 -14.48 -11.91
CA GLU A 72 -0.11 -15.33 -10.73
C GLU A 72 0.82 -14.92 -9.59
N TRP A 73 0.29 -14.87 -8.36
CA TRP A 73 1.11 -14.73 -7.16
C TRP A 73 1.96 -15.98 -6.94
N LEU A 74 3.28 -15.85 -7.03
CA LEU A 74 4.25 -16.95 -7.00
C LEU A 74 4.92 -17.11 -5.64
N GLY A 75 5.16 -16.02 -4.94
CA GLY A 75 5.92 -16.03 -3.70
C GLY A 75 5.87 -14.70 -2.96
N TYR A 76 6.67 -14.59 -1.92
CA TYR A 76 6.72 -13.41 -1.07
C TYR A 76 8.11 -13.19 -0.47
N ILE A 77 8.48 -11.95 -0.25
CA ILE A 77 9.64 -11.54 0.53
C ILE A 77 9.18 -11.16 1.94
N ARG A 78 8.23 -10.24 2.07
CA ARG A 78 7.62 -9.75 3.32
C ARG A 78 8.65 -9.30 4.36
N GLN A 79 9.61 -8.50 3.92
CA GLN A 79 10.68 -7.98 4.75
C GLN A 79 10.78 -6.46 4.61
N LEU A 80 11.21 -5.82 5.71
CA LEU A 80 11.77 -4.47 5.70
C LEU A 80 13.27 -4.61 5.60
N ALA A 81 13.88 -3.96 4.62
CA ALA A 81 15.33 -3.87 4.48
C ALA A 81 15.79 -2.48 4.95
N ALA A 82 16.68 -2.44 5.93
CA ALA A 82 17.44 -1.24 6.29
C ALA A 82 18.74 -1.27 5.51
N VAL A 83 18.99 -0.26 4.68
CA VAL A 83 20.12 -0.23 3.74
C VAL A 83 20.97 1.03 3.93
N ASP A 84 22.25 0.90 3.62
CA ASP A 84 23.18 2.03 3.59
C ASP A 84 23.03 2.87 2.31
N GLU A 85 23.94 3.83 2.13
CA GLU A 85 23.93 4.72 0.97
C GLU A 85 24.27 4.01 -0.34
N ASP A 86 24.94 2.86 -0.29
CA ASP A 86 25.35 2.07 -1.45
C ASP A 86 24.36 0.95 -1.80
N GLY A 87 23.30 0.78 -1.00
CA GLY A 87 22.28 -0.26 -1.19
C GLY A 87 22.62 -1.59 -0.53
N THR A 88 23.67 -1.63 0.32
CA THR A 88 23.99 -2.81 1.11
C THR A 88 22.92 -3.02 2.18
N VAL A 89 22.37 -4.21 2.27
CA VAL A 89 21.37 -4.55 3.29
C VAL A 89 22.07 -4.79 4.63
N LEU A 90 21.86 -3.86 5.57
CA LEU A 90 22.44 -3.91 6.92
C LEU A 90 21.59 -4.73 7.88
N LEU A 91 20.25 -4.68 7.69
CA LEU A 91 19.29 -5.38 8.53
C LEU A 91 18.07 -5.76 7.71
N GLN A 92 17.52 -6.95 7.99
CA GLN A 92 16.25 -7.42 7.45
C GLN A 92 15.33 -7.78 8.62
N GLU A 93 14.11 -7.26 8.62
CA GLU A 93 13.08 -7.58 9.61
C GLU A 93 11.82 -8.08 8.91
N THR A 94 11.26 -9.18 9.42
CA THR A 94 10.04 -9.76 8.84
C THR A 94 8.82 -8.91 9.19
N ILE A 95 8.08 -8.46 8.18
CA ILE A 95 6.91 -7.58 8.36
C ILE A 95 5.82 -8.23 9.20
N GLU A 96 5.62 -9.56 9.09
CA GLU A 96 4.59 -10.30 9.84
C GLU A 96 4.79 -10.26 11.37
N THR A 97 6.03 -10.08 11.82
CA THR A 97 6.41 -10.02 13.24
C THR A 97 6.81 -8.62 13.69
N ALA A 98 6.89 -7.66 12.75
CA ALA A 98 7.25 -6.29 13.06
C ALA A 98 6.19 -5.64 13.95
N SER A 99 6.63 -5.06 15.06
CA SER A 99 5.83 -4.24 15.97
C SER A 99 6.32 -2.79 15.90
N PHE A 100 5.56 -1.87 16.50
CA PHE A 100 6.05 -0.50 16.67
C PHE A 100 7.39 -0.44 17.41
N GLU A 101 7.61 -1.35 18.35
CA GLU A 101 8.86 -1.48 19.09
C GLU A 101 9.99 -1.91 18.14
N THR A 102 9.75 -2.94 17.32
CA THR A 102 10.70 -3.41 16.30
C THR A 102 11.08 -2.29 15.32
N LEU A 103 10.10 -1.49 14.87
CA LEU A 103 10.34 -0.38 13.95
C LEU A 103 11.13 0.76 14.62
N SER A 104 10.88 1.06 15.89
CA SER A 104 11.66 2.06 16.63
C SER A 104 13.10 1.59 16.89
N ASP A 105 13.27 0.28 17.09
CA ASP A 105 14.58 -0.34 17.31
C ASP A 105 15.42 -0.48 16.04
N LEU A 106 14.80 -0.36 14.84
CA LEU A 106 15.53 -0.45 13.55
C LEU A 106 16.68 0.58 13.48
N ALA A 107 16.42 1.80 13.92
CA ALA A 107 17.42 2.86 13.94
C ALA A 107 18.61 2.55 14.88
N ASP A 108 18.34 1.88 16.00
CA ASP A 108 19.38 1.51 16.97
C ASP A 108 20.18 0.27 16.50
N LYS A 109 19.51 -0.66 15.81
CA LYS A 109 20.13 -1.90 15.29
C LYS A 109 20.93 -1.68 14.01
N ALA A 110 20.56 -0.70 13.20
CA ALA A 110 21.23 -0.33 11.96
C ALA A 110 21.50 1.18 11.91
N PRO A 111 22.42 1.71 12.73
CA PRO A 111 22.67 3.15 12.85
C PRO A 111 23.24 3.77 11.57
N ASP A 112 23.83 2.97 10.70
CA ASP A 112 24.37 3.40 9.41
C ASP A 112 23.34 3.33 8.28
N ALA A 113 22.13 2.81 8.56
CA ALA A 113 21.05 2.77 7.58
C ALA A 113 20.60 4.19 7.17
N LYS A 114 20.44 4.39 5.88
CA LYS A 114 19.93 5.63 5.28
C LYS A 114 18.48 5.50 4.83
N TYR A 115 18.10 4.30 4.41
CA TYR A 115 16.78 4.03 3.85
C TYR A 115 16.18 2.77 4.47
N ILE A 116 14.84 2.75 4.56
CA ILE A 116 14.06 1.56 4.95
C ILE A 116 13.09 1.27 3.82
N ILE A 117 13.20 0.08 3.22
CA ILE A 117 12.46 -0.31 2.04
C ILE A 117 11.64 -1.56 2.34
N PRO A 118 10.32 -1.53 2.23
CA PRO A 118 9.46 -2.69 2.33
C PRO A 118 9.44 -3.48 1.01
N PHE A 119 9.60 -4.79 1.11
CA PHE A 119 9.44 -5.77 0.03
C PHE A 119 8.32 -6.73 0.40
N LEU A 120 7.32 -6.92 -0.46
CA LEU A 120 6.13 -7.68 -0.14
C LEU A 120 6.01 -8.97 -0.95
N ASN A 121 5.36 -8.92 -2.10
CA ASN A 121 4.96 -10.10 -2.87
C ASN A 121 5.71 -10.20 -4.19
N VAL A 122 5.76 -11.43 -4.73
CA VAL A 122 6.38 -11.73 -6.02
C VAL A 122 5.34 -12.40 -6.91
N TYR A 123 5.19 -11.89 -8.14
CA TYR A 123 4.21 -12.32 -9.11
C TYR A 123 4.90 -12.76 -10.42
N ALA A 124 4.21 -13.58 -11.22
CA ALA A 124 4.62 -13.85 -12.60
C ALA A 124 4.43 -12.61 -13.46
N ALA A 125 5.34 -12.39 -14.42
CA ALA A 125 5.10 -11.43 -15.48
C ALA A 125 4.28 -12.11 -16.60
N PRO A 126 3.06 -11.62 -16.94
CA PRO A 126 2.17 -12.31 -17.87
C PRO A 126 2.74 -12.45 -19.29
N ASN A 127 3.57 -11.49 -19.68
CA ASN A 127 4.11 -11.41 -21.04
C ASN A 127 5.48 -12.10 -21.21
N ASN A 128 6.14 -12.48 -20.10
CA ASN A 128 7.45 -13.12 -20.13
C ASN A 128 7.58 -14.11 -18.97
N ALA A 129 7.59 -15.39 -19.28
CA ALA A 129 7.62 -16.46 -18.27
C ALA A 129 8.93 -16.52 -17.45
N SER A 130 10.01 -15.89 -17.91
CA SER A 130 11.28 -15.81 -17.18
C SER A 130 11.37 -14.58 -16.29
N HIS A 131 10.50 -13.59 -16.48
CA HIS A 131 10.48 -12.37 -15.68
C HIS A 131 9.51 -12.50 -14.49
N LEU A 132 9.81 -11.80 -13.44
CA LEU A 132 8.98 -11.68 -12.25
C LEU A 132 8.55 -10.21 -12.05
N ILE A 133 7.57 -10.01 -11.22
CA ILE A 133 7.16 -8.69 -10.75
C ILE A 133 7.24 -8.72 -9.23
N VAL A 134 7.91 -7.76 -8.63
CA VAL A 134 8.07 -7.64 -7.18
C VAL A 134 7.42 -6.35 -6.66
N ASP A 135 6.72 -6.48 -5.56
CA ASP A 135 6.12 -5.36 -4.83
C ASP A 135 7.17 -4.76 -3.88
N VAL A 136 7.62 -3.57 -4.21
CA VAL A 136 8.66 -2.82 -3.48
C VAL A 136 8.15 -1.44 -3.16
N ASN A 137 8.12 -1.08 -1.90
CA ASN A 137 7.75 0.25 -1.40
C ASN A 137 6.41 0.77 -1.98
N GLY A 138 5.45 -0.12 -2.21
CA GLY A 138 4.13 0.20 -2.77
C GLY A 138 4.09 0.30 -4.29
N GLY A 139 5.20 0.08 -5.00
CA GLY A 139 5.28 -0.03 -6.45
C GLY A 139 5.51 -1.47 -6.90
N TYR A 140 4.98 -1.84 -8.07
CA TYR A 140 5.27 -3.12 -8.70
C TYR A 140 6.35 -2.93 -9.75
N HIS A 141 7.49 -3.59 -9.55
CA HIS A 141 8.66 -3.49 -10.40
C HIS A 141 8.92 -4.81 -11.13
N GLU A 142 9.29 -4.74 -12.40
CA GLU A 142 9.75 -5.91 -13.13
C GLU A 142 11.10 -6.38 -12.59
N ALA A 143 11.33 -7.69 -12.57
CA ALA A 143 12.59 -8.28 -12.17
C ALA A 143 12.99 -9.35 -13.21
N VAL A 144 14.26 -9.34 -13.59
CA VAL A 144 14.83 -10.26 -14.58
C VAL A 144 15.87 -11.16 -13.94
N PRO A 145 16.08 -12.39 -14.44
CA PRO A 145 17.21 -13.20 -14.00
C PRO A 145 18.52 -12.41 -14.11
N SER A 146 19.31 -12.37 -13.04
CA SER A 146 20.49 -11.49 -12.99
C SER A 146 21.55 -11.83 -14.05
N ASP A 147 21.55 -13.06 -14.55
CA ASP A 147 22.42 -13.50 -15.65
C ASP A 147 21.91 -13.08 -17.05
N GLN A 148 20.67 -12.59 -17.15
CA GLN A 148 20.05 -12.07 -18.37
C GLN A 148 20.02 -10.55 -18.43
N LEU A 149 20.52 -9.87 -17.38
CA LEU A 149 20.58 -8.41 -17.31
C LEU A 149 21.43 -7.86 -18.47
N THR A 150 20.93 -6.85 -19.14
CA THR A 150 21.61 -6.17 -20.24
C THR A 150 22.05 -4.76 -19.84
N ALA A 151 22.92 -4.14 -20.64
CA ALA A 151 23.36 -2.77 -20.40
C ALA A 151 22.28 -1.70 -20.64
N GLU A 152 21.14 -2.10 -21.22
CA GLU A 152 20.00 -1.22 -21.50
C GLU A 152 18.98 -1.23 -20.35
N ASP A 153 19.08 -2.20 -19.45
CA ASP A 153 18.16 -2.35 -18.31
C ASP A 153 18.48 -1.32 -17.22
N ALA A 154 17.51 -0.50 -16.89
CA ALA A 154 17.62 0.42 -15.74
C ALA A 154 17.35 -0.37 -14.45
N ILE A 155 18.36 -0.49 -13.59
CA ILE A 155 18.23 -1.14 -12.28
C ILE A 155 17.45 -0.23 -11.34
N PHE A 156 16.63 -0.82 -10.48
CA PHE A 156 15.80 -0.14 -9.49
C PHE A 156 16.59 0.88 -8.66
N ASP A 157 16.18 2.14 -8.76
CA ASP A 157 16.76 3.23 -7.96
C ASP A 157 16.09 3.27 -6.58
N PHE A 158 16.65 2.51 -5.65
CA PHE A 158 16.15 2.46 -4.28
C PHE A 158 16.26 3.80 -3.54
N LYS A 159 17.17 4.70 -3.94
CA LYS A 159 17.31 6.05 -3.37
C LYS A 159 16.14 6.91 -3.82
N ALA A 160 15.89 6.93 -5.12
CA ALA A 160 14.74 7.65 -5.67
C ALA A 160 13.42 7.14 -5.08
N ALA A 161 13.28 5.81 -4.94
CA ALA A 161 12.10 5.21 -4.32
C ALA A 161 11.95 5.58 -2.83
N ALA A 162 13.04 5.65 -2.08
CA ALA A 162 13.03 6.03 -0.66
C ALA A 162 12.89 7.54 -0.45
N GLU A 163 13.46 8.35 -1.34
CA GLU A 163 13.35 9.81 -1.31
C GLU A 163 11.99 10.29 -1.83
N ASN A 164 11.33 9.52 -2.68
CA ASN A 164 9.97 9.77 -3.17
C ASN A 164 8.87 9.70 -2.10
N THR A 165 9.22 9.53 -0.82
CA THR A 165 8.30 9.84 0.28
C THR A 165 7.86 11.31 0.32
N GLY A 166 8.38 12.15 -0.56
CA GLY A 166 8.07 13.57 -0.70
C GLY A 166 7.31 13.99 -1.97
N SER A 167 7.09 13.08 -2.92
CA SER A 167 6.34 13.35 -4.16
C SER A 167 5.27 12.31 -4.44
N SER A 168 4.66 11.74 -3.40
CA SER A 168 3.49 10.89 -3.53
C SER A 168 2.23 11.73 -3.78
N TYR A 169 1.24 11.11 -4.40
CA TYR A 169 -0.10 11.69 -4.39
C TYR A 169 -0.66 11.64 -2.97
N GLU A 170 -1.23 12.72 -2.50
CA GLU A 170 -1.86 12.82 -1.19
C GLU A 170 -3.25 13.40 -1.33
N VAL A 171 -4.17 13.00 -0.46
CA VAL A 171 -5.47 13.67 -0.38
C VAL A 171 -5.26 15.06 0.23
N ASN A 172 -5.80 16.09 -0.43
CA ASN A 172 -5.66 17.46 0.05
C ASN A 172 -6.30 17.61 1.45
N PRO A 173 -5.53 17.97 2.50
CA PRO A 173 -6.05 18.07 3.86
C PRO A 173 -7.09 19.18 4.06
N GLN A 174 -7.25 20.05 3.08
CA GLN A 174 -8.25 21.13 3.10
C GLN A 174 -9.49 20.82 2.25
N ASN A 175 -9.36 19.90 1.27
CA ASN A 175 -10.45 19.51 0.38
C ASN A 175 -10.34 18.02 0.04
N ALA A 176 -11.19 17.22 0.65
CA ALA A 176 -11.21 15.77 0.47
C ALA A 176 -11.50 15.27 -0.94
N THR A 177 -11.93 16.13 -1.87
CA THR A 177 -12.16 15.78 -3.27
C THR A 177 -10.99 16.19 -4.18
N GLN A 178 -9.87 16.52 -3.60
CA GLN A 178 -8.66 16.90 -4.31
C GLN A 178 -7.47 16.03 -3.91
N LEU A 179 -6.58 15.81 -4.87
CA LEU A 179 -5.25 15.25 -4.63
C LEU A 179 -4.20 16.34 -4.82
N THR A 180 -3.09 16.20 -4.10
CA THR A 180 -1.88 17.01 -4.31
C THR A 180 -0.75 16.11 -4.78
N TYR A 181 0.11 16.62 -5.65
CA TYR A 181 1.35 15.99 -6.08
C TYR A 181 2.38 17.09 -6.36
N GLY A 182 3.36 17.22 -5.48
CA GLY A 182 4.26 18.36 -5.49
C GLY A 182 3.49 19.68 -5.32
N ASP A 183 3.63 20.58 -6.29
CA ASP A 183 2.95 21.89 -6.33
C ASP A 183 1.59 21.87 -7.07
N ARG A 184 1.17 20.71 -7.58
CA ARG A 184 -0.07 20.54 -8.35
C ARG A 184 -1.22 20.11 -7.49
N ILE A 185 -2.40 20.60 -7.84
CA ILE A 185 -3.67 20.19 -7.25
C ILE A 185 -4.52 19.56 -8.34
N TYR A 186 -5.02 18.35 -8.10
CA TYR A 186 -5.91 17.62 -9.00
C TYR A 186 -7.30 17.55 -8.38
N GLN A 187 -8.31 18.00 -9.10
CA GLN A 187 -9.71 17.85 -8.70
C GLN A 187 -10.25 16.51 -9.18
N VAL A 188 -10.67 15.66 -8.26
CA VAL A 188 -11.40 14.44 -8.57
C VAL A 188 -12.78 14.81 -9.11
N THR A 189 -13.15 14.27 -10.27
CA THR A 189 -14.40 14.55 -10.96
C THR A 189 -15.37 13.37 -10.83
N GLU A 190 -16.63 13.56 -11.27
CA GLU A 190 -17.60 12.48 -11.38
C GLU A 190 -17.37 11.59 -12.62
N GLU A 191 -16.51 12.04 -13.54
CA GLU A 191 -16.14 11.27 -14.72
C GLU A 191 -15.33 10.04 -14.34
N THR A 192 -15.64 8.89 -14.92
CA THR A 192 -14.94 7.63 -14.67
C THR A 192 -14.13 7.16 -15.86
N VAL A 193 -13.11 6.39 -15.59
CA VAL A 193 -12.24 5.77 -16.60
C VAL A 193 -12.46 4.25 -16.54
N PRO A 194 -12.78 3.61 -17.68
CA PRO A 194 -12.78 2.15 -17.74
C PRO A 194 -11.37 1.59 -17.61
N THR A 195 -11.25 0.40 -17.05
CA THR A 195 -9.94 -0.24 -16.75
C THR A 195 -9.05 -0.37 -17.98
N GLU A 196 -9.65 -0.54 -19.17
CA GLU A 196 -8.93 -0.68 -20.45
C GLU A 196 -8.22 0.62 -20.90
N GLN A 197 -8.58 1.74 -20.29
CA GLN A 197 -7.96 3.05 -20.56
C GLN A 197 -6.98 3.47 -19.49
N LEU A 198 -6.74 2.64 -18.47
CA LEU A 198 -5.67 2.89 -17.51
C LEU A 198 -4.31 2.70 -18.17
N GLY A 199 -3.39 3.57 -17.85
CA GLY A 199 -1.98 3.51 -18.23
C GLY A 199 -1.12 2.91 -17.12
N ALA A 200 0.10 3.42 -16.98
CA ALA A 200 1.02 2.97 -15.95
C ALA A 200 0.48 3.28 -14.53
N TYR A 201 0.80 2.41 -13.60
CA TYR A 201 0.60 2.66 -12.17
C TYR A 201 1.51 3.81 -11.73
N LEU A 202 0.98 4.74 -10.94
CA LEU A 202 1.72 5.90 -10.47
C LEU A 202 1.95 5.86 -8.96
N ASP A 203 0.91 5.52 -8.17
CA ASP A 203 1.00 5.61 -6.71
C ASP A 203 -0.16 4.89 -6.00
N ILE A 204 -0.03 4.71 -4.69
CA ILE A 204 -1.07 4.22 -3.79
C ILE A 204 -1.36 5.21 -2.66
N LEU A 205 -2.61 5.64 -2.53
CA LEU A 205 -3.04 6.51 -1.44
C LEU A 205 -3.42 5.73 -0.18
N ASN A 206 -4.18 4.64 -0.35
CA ASN A 206 -4.68 3.76 0.71
C ASN A 206 -5.24 4.53 1.93
N GLU A 207 -6.00 5.57 1.67
CA GLU A 207 -6.52 6.50 2.67
C GLU A 207 -8.05 6.52 2.69
N THR A 208 -8.64 6.56 3.88
CA THR A 208 -10.08 6.75 4.07
C THR A 208 -10.36 8.12 4.64
N VAL A 209 -11.09 8.95 3.90
CA VAL A 209 -11.44 10.29 4.31
C VAL A 209 -12.96 10.41 4.46
N THR A 210 -13.41 10.91 5.61
CA THR A 210 -14.80 11.33 5.81
C THR A 210 -14.82 12.87 5.85
N PHE A 211 -15.69 13.47 5.07
CA PHE A 211 -15.74 14.92 4.88
C PHE A 211 -17.15 15.46 4.88
N ASP A 212 -17.27 16.77 5.06
CA ASP A 212 -18.51 17.52 4.91
C ASP A 212 -18.80 17.76 3.44
N MET A 213 -19.99 17.37 2.97
CA MET A 213 -20.34 17.42 1.54
C MET A 213 -20.43 18.84 0.98
N ASP A 214 -20.74 19.83 1.78
CA ASP A 214 -20.89 21.20 1.31
C ASP A 214 -19.52 21.90 1.19
N SER A 215 -18.70 21.80 2.25
CA SER A 215 -17.39 22.44 2.31
C SER A 215 -16.26 21.60 1.68
N LYS A 216 -16.49 20.30 1.44
CA LYS A 216 -15.49 19.30 1.02
C LYS A 216 -14.34 19.13 2.00
N ARG A 217 -14.39 19.71 3.17
CA ARG A 217 -13.36 19.66 4.20
C ARG A 217 -13.36 18.31 4.91
N PRO A 218 -12.21 17.63 5.04
CA PRO A 218 -12.08 16.46 5.90
C PRO A 218 -12.51 16.76 7.35
N LEU A 219 -13.18 15.80 7.98
CA LEU A 219 -13.61 15.92 9.37
C LEU A 219 -12.50 15.43 10.30
N SER A 220 -12.26 16.18 11.38
CA SER A 220 -11.31 15.78 12.41
C SER A 220 -11.82 14.59 13.23
N LYS A 221 -10.91 13.93 13.98
CA LYS A 221 -11.29 12.82 14.88
C LYS A 221 -12.32 13.26 15.92
N GLU A 222 -12.22 14.48 16.41
CA GLU A 222 -13.16 15.07 17.36
C GLU A 222 -14.56 15.25 16.74
N GLU A 223 -14.62 15.71 15.49
CA GLU A 223 -15.87 15.86 14.74
C GLU A 223 -16.51 14.51 14.41
N LEU A 224 -15.70 13.51 14.04
CA LEU A 224 -16.17 12.16 13.77
C LEU A 224 -16.74 11.48 15.02
N ASN A 225 -16.14 11.74 16.18
CA ASN A 225 -16.58 11.17 17.47
C ASN A 225 -17.75 11.90 18.11
N ARG A 226 -18.16 13.06 17.59
CA ARG A 226 -19.35 13.76 18.07
C ARG A 226 -20.60 13.00 17.67
N ILE A 227 -21.25 12.40 18.65
CA ILE A 227 -22.59 11.83 18.50
C ILE A 227 -23.58 12.96 18.86
N ASP A 228 -24.30 13.46 17.88
CA ASP A 228 -25.36 14.42 18.11
C ASP A 228 -26.64 13.70 18.57
N TRP A 229 -26.77 13.53 19.87
CA TRP A 229 -27.95 12.91 20.49
C TRP A 229 -29.22 13.75 20.35
N ALA A 230 -29.09 15.04 20.08
CA ALA A 230 -30.20 15.98 20.00
C ALA A 230 -30.70 16.20 18.55
N GLY A 231 -29.96 15.70 17.55
CA GLY A 231 -30.27 15.90 16.13
C GLY A 231 -30.17 17.39 15.72
N THR A 232 -29.38 18.18 16.47
CA THR A 232 -29.27 19.62 16.27
C THR A 232 -28.17 20.01 15.30
N SER A 233 -27.31 19.07 14.89
CA SER A 233 -26.41 19.21 13.72
C SER A 233 -27.19 19.12 12.41
N ALA A 234 -28.37 19.73 12.38
CA ALA A 234 -29.20 19.80 11.20
C ALA A 234 -28.44 20.54 10.09
N GLY A 235 -27.87 19.80 9.16
CA GLY A 235 -27.26 20.35 7.96
C GLY A 235 -25.91 19.77 7.55
N GLN A 236 -25.14 19.15 8.46
CA GLN A 236 -23.87 18.55 8.01
C GLN A 236 -24.13 17.22 7.31
N GLN A 237 -24.05 17.21 5.98
CA GLN A 237 -24.05 15.98 5.21
C GLN A 237 -22.64 15.45 5.14
N ARG A 238 -22.45 14.18 5.53
CA ARG A 238 -21.13 13.53 5.55
C ARG A 238 -21.06 12.54 4.41
N GLU A 239 -19.93 12.56 3.74
CA GLU A 239 -19.56 11.56 2.73
C GLU A 239 -18.25 10.91 3.12
N ARG A 240 -18.04 9.67 2.66
CA ARG A 240 -16.85 8.91 2.95
C ARG A 240 -16.28 8.34 1.65
N TRP A 241 -15.03 8.71 1.37
CA TRP A 241 -14.28 8.19 0.26
C TRP A 241 -13.14 7.31 0.74
N PHE A 242 -12.97 6.19 0.06
CA PHE A 242 -11.84 5.31 0.22
C PHE A 242 -10.98 5.43 -1.02
N TYR A 243 -9.86 6.11 -0.88
CA TYR A 243 -8.84 6.30 -1.90
C TYR A 243 -7.92 5.10 -1.95
N MET A 244 -7.59 4.66 -3.15
CA MET A 244 -6.68 3.54 -3.42
C MET A 244 -5.59 3.96 -4.41
N ASP A 245 -5.51 3.29 -5.52
CA ASP A 245 -4.46 3.41 -6.51
C ASP A 245 -4.63 4.63 -7.41
N VAL A 246 -3.52 5.19 -7.89
CA VAL A 246 -3.44 6.25 -8.90
C VAL A 246 -2.77 5.70 -10.15
N TYR A 247 -3.36 5.95 -11.31
CA TYR A 247 -2.88 5.50 -12.62
C TYR A 247 -2.78 6.65 -13.61
N GLU A 248 -1.94 6.50 -14.62
CA GLU A 248 -2.06 7.27 -15.84
C GLU A 248 -3.38 6.97 -16.56
N ILE A 249 -3.83 7.91 -17.38
CA ILE A 249 -4.90 7.67 -18.34
C ILE A 249 -4.23 7.56 -19.72
N SER A 250 -4.48 6.44 -20.42
CA SER A 250 -3.89 6.18 -21.73
C SER A 250 -4.07 7.36 -22.69
N GLY A 251 -2.96 7.87 -23.21
CA GLY A 251 -2.95 9.01 -24.13
C GLY A 251 -3.11 10.39 -23.47
N THR A 252 -3.10 10.46 -22.14
CA THR A 252 -3.17 11.72 -21.38
C THR A 252 -1.86 11.92 -20.59
N ASN A 253 -1.36 13.14 -20.57
CA ASN A 253 -0.19 13.44 -19.74
C ASN A 253 -0.60 13.45 -18.26
N PRO A 254 0.09 12.71 -17.37
CA PRO A 254 -0.20 12.74 -15.93
C PRO A 254 -0.14 14.14 -15.32
N ALA A 255 0.63 15.06 -15.93
CA ALA A 255 0.66 16.46 -15.52
C ALA A 255 -0.68 17.20 -15.71
N ASP A 256 -1.58 16.69 -16.56
CA ASP A 256 -2.87 17.28 -16.87
C ASP A 256 -4.02 16.54 -16.17
N ALA A 257 -3.98 15.20 -16.16
CA ALA A 257 -4.98 14.38 -15.49
C ALA A 257 -4.46 12.98 -15.18
N VAL A 258 -4.96 12.40 -14.10
CA VAL A 258 -4.72 11.02 -13.66
C VAL A 258 -6.04 10.31 -13.35
N ALA A 259 -6.01 8.98 -13.32
CA ALA A 259 -7.11 8.17 -12.83
C ALA A 259 -6.84 7.80 -11.36
N VAL A 260 -7.77 8.09 -10.48
CA VAL A 260 -7.70 7.70 -9.07
C VAL A 260 -8.84 6.76 -8.72
N LYS A 261 -8.54 5.67 -8.04
CA LYS A 261 -9.56 4.73 -7.59
C LYS A 261 -10.19 5.22 -6.29
N VAL A 262 -11.48 5.55 -6.35
CA VAL A 262 -12.27 5.97 -5.20
C VAL A 262 -13.49 5.04 -5.10
N ASN A 263 -13.72 4.44 -3.93
CA ASN A 263 -14.86 3.56 -3.68
C ASN A 263 -15.06 2.49 -4.77
N ASN A 264 -13.97 1.86 -5.24
CA ASN A 264 -13.92 0.84 -6.30
C ASN A 264 -14.24 1.34 -7.74
N GLN A 265 -14.27 2.64 -7.99
CA GLN A 265 -14.39 3.22 -9.34
C GLN A 265 -13.17 4.09 -9.64
N TYR A 266 -12.71 4.08 -10.88
CA TYR A 266 -11.62 4.95 -11.33
C TYR A 266 -12.20 6.27 -11.81
N HIS A 267 -11.92 7.33 -11.07
CA HIS A 267 -12.34 8.68 -11.36
C HIS A 267 -11.21 9.47 -12.03
N ILE A 268 -11.57 10.37 -12.94
CA ILE A 268 -10.59 11.30 -13.51
C ILE A 268 -10.32 12.40 -12.47
N ALA A 269 -9.06 12.59 -12.13
CA ALA A 269 -8.58 13.74 -11.36
C ALA A 269 -7.81 14.68 -12.31
N ARG A 270 -8.29 15.91 -12.48
CA ARG A 270 -7.74 16.91 -13.40
C ARG A 270 -6.98 17.99 -12.64
N VAL A 271 -5.86 18.41 -13.19
CA VAL A 271 -5.09 19.56 -12.65
C VAL A 271 -5.96 20.82 -12.72
N GLN A 272 -5.86 21.66 -11.67
CA GLN A 272 -6.56 22.94 -11.55
C GLN A 272 -5.71 24.12 -12.05
#